data_494f5380cd2c8a1faf15219cc11162a8
#
_entry.id   494f5380cd2c8a1faf15219cc11162a8
#
_cell.length_a   1.000
_cell.length_b   1.000
_cell.length_c   1.000
_cell.angle_alpha   90.00
_cell.angle_beta   90.00
_cell.angle_gamma   90.00
#
_symmetry.space_group_name_H-M   'P 1'
#
loop_
_entity.id
_entity.type
_entity.pdbx_description
1 polymer ?
#
loop_
_entity_poly.entity_id
_entity_poly.type
_entity_poly.pdbx_seq_one_letter_code
_entity_poly.pdbx_strand_id
1 'polypeptide(L)'
;MSDPIKNRYEFVILFDVENGNPNGDPDAGNMPRVDPETGLGIVTDVCLKRKIRNYVETVKEDAAGYRIYVKDGVPLNRSDTEAYKALDVDEKTIKEKKKSDPDLDRKV
;
A
#
# COMPACT_ATOMS: atom_id res chain seq x y z
N MET A 1 7.18 13.69 13.72
CA MET A 1 6.93 12.41 13.06
C MET A 1 5.98 11.58 13.92
N SER A 2 4.96 11.01 13.34
CA SER A 2 4.06 10.12 14.09
C SER A 2 4.76 8.80 14.44
N ASP A 3 4.42 8.24 15.60
CA ASP A 3 4.92 6.93 15.98
C ASP A 3 4.39 5.83 15.04
N PRO A 4 5.17 4.76 14.81
CA PRO A 4 4.67 3.61 14.08
C PRO A 4 3.44 3.00 14.75
N ILE A 5 2.59 2.40 13.95
CA ILE A 5 1.43 1.65 14.42
C ILE A 5 1.90 0.54 15.38
N LYS A 6 1.30 0.47 16.55
CA LYS A 6 1.65 -0.52 17.60
C LYS A 6 0.57 -1.58 17.80
N ASN A 7 -0.62 -1.32 17.33
CA ASN A 7 -1.77 -2.20 17.48
C ASN A 7 -2.10 -2.91 16.16
N ARG A 8 -2.66 -4.10 16.27
CA ARG A 8 -3.31 -4.77 15.16
C ARG A 8 -4.76 -4.30 15.09
N TYR A 9 -5.22 -4.03 13.88
CA TYR A 9 -6.60 -3.64 13.62
C TYR A 9 -7.24 -4.64 12.67
N GLU A 10 -8.46 -5.04 12.98
CA GLU A 10 -9.29 -5.87 12.11
C GLU A 10 -10.60 -5.13 11.85
N PHE A 11 -11.07 -5.18 10.62
CA PHE A 11 -12.31 -4.53 10.24
C PHE A 11 -13.01 -5.31 9.13
N VAL A 12 -14.30 -5.10 8.99
CA VAL A 12 -15.12 -5.69 7.94
C VAL A 12 -15.74 -4.57 7.12
N ILE A 13 -15.61 -4.66 5.81
CA ILE A 13 -16.27 -3.75 4.86
C ILE A 13 -17.34 -4.56 4.15
N LEU A 14 -18.59 -4.09 4.24
CA LEU A 14 -19.70 -4.63 3.47
C LEU A 14 -19.99 -3.68 2.31
N PHE A 15 -20.04 -4.23 1.10
CA PHE A 15 -20.37 -3.46 -0.10
C PHE A 15 -21.12 -4.32 -1.09
N ASP A 16 -21.85 -3.69 -1.98
CA ASP A 16 -22.48 -4.33 -3.13
C ASP A 16 -22.06 -3.64 -4.42
N VAL A 17 -22.26 -4.32 -5.53
CA VAL A 17 -21.97 -3.79 -6.85
C VAL A 17 -23.13 -4.11 -7.78
N GLU A 18 -23.71 -3.07 -8.35
CA GLU A 18 -24.75 -3.19 -9.34
C GLU A 18 -24.24 -2.67 -10.68
N ASN A 19 -24.31 -3.52 -11.72
CA ASN A 19 -23.88 -3.18 -13.08
C ASN A 19 -22.45 -2.62 -13.17
N GLY A 20 -21.55 -3.09 -12.32
CA GLY A 20 -20.17 -2.64 -12.26
C GLY A 20 -19.15 -3.77 -12.37
N ASN A 21 -17.90 -3.39 -12.58
CA ASN A 21 -16.75 -4.29 -12.60
C ASN A 21 -15.72 -3.85 -11.55
N PRO A 22 -15.86 -4.30 -10.31
CA PRO A 22 -14.94 -3.88 -9.25
C PRO A 22 -13.54 -4.49 -9.38
N ASN A 23 -13.42 -5.64 -10.04
CA ASN A 23 -12.15 -6.33 -10.23
C ASN A 23 -12.13 -7.08 -11.54
N GLY A 24 -11.51 -6.49 -12.55
CA GLY A 24 -11.37 -7.13 -13.87
C GLY A 24 -10.40 -8.31 -13.84
N ASP A 25 -10.64 -9.27 -14.71
CA ASP A 25 -9.77 -10.42 -14.92
C ASP A 25 -9.02 -10.24 -16.25
N PRO A 26 -7.69 -9.97 -16.23
CA PRO A 26 -6.92 -9.77 -17.45
C PRO A 26 -6.87 -11.03 -18.34
N ASP A 27 -6.99 -12.21 -17.75
CA ASP A 27 -7.01 -13.46 -18.49
C ASP A 27 -8.36 -13.74 -19.19
N ALA A 28 -9.40 -13.01 -18.82
CA ALA A 28 -10.75 -13.13 -19.37
C ALA A 28 -11.24 -11.85 -20.07
N GLY A 29 -10.34 -11.15 -20.78
CA GLY A 29 -10.68 -9.91 -21.48
C GLY A 29 -11.14 -8.77 -20.58
N ASN A 30 -10.63 -8.72 -19.37
CA ASN A 30 -10.98 -7.74 -18.34
C ASN A 30 -12.45 -7.79 -17.89
N MET A 31 -13.12 -8.92 -18.10
CA MET A 31 -14.43 -9.16 -17.51
C MET A 31 -14.36 -9.29 -16.00
N PRO A 32 -15.46 -9.09 -15.26
CA PRO A 32 -15.47 -9.28 -13.81
C PRO A 32 -14.97 -10.69 -13.42
N ARG A 33 -14.18 -10.76 -12.36
CA ARG A 33 -13.73 -12.05 -11.81
C ARG A 33 -14.91 -12.81 -11.23
N VAL A 34 -15.01 -14.06 -11.58
CA VAL A 34 -16.11 -14.94 -11.16
C VAL A 34 -15.54 -16.26 -10.68
N ASP A 35 -16.09 -16.80 -9.60
CA ASP A 35 -15.81 -18.16 -9.18
C ASP A 35 -16.48 -19.13 -10.16
N PRO A 36 -15.70 -19.98 -10.87
CA PRO A 36 -16.28 -20.88 -11.86
C PRO A 36 -17.22 -21.94 -11.29
N GLU A 37 -17.10 -22.27 -10.00
CA GLU A 37 -17.96 -23.24 -9.34
C GLU A 37 -19.29 -22.67 -8.89
N THR A 38 -19.29 -21.45 -8.35
CA THR A 38 -20.49 -20.84 -7.76
C THR A 38 -21.13 -19.78 -8.64
N GLY A 39 -20.41 -19.23 -9.62
CA GLY A 39 -20.86 -18.09 -10.41
C GLY A 39 -20.86 -16.76 -9.68
N LEU A 40 -20.35 -16.74 -8.45
CA LEU A 40 -20.28 -15.51 -7.65
C LEU A 40 -19.12 -14.62 -8.08
N GLY A 41 -19.33 -13.32 -8.06
CA GLY A 41 -18.29 -12.34 -8.32
C GLY A 41 -17.22 -12.36 -7.23
N ILE A 42 -15.98 -12.16 -7.62
CA ILE A 42 -14.83 -12.14 -6.72
C ILE A 42 -14.14 -10.79 -6.81
N VAL A 43 -13.82 -10.22 -5.64
CA VAL A 43 -12.92 -9.09 -5.50
C VAL A 43 -11.74 -9.52 -4.64
N THR A 44 -10.53 -9.44 -5.20
CA THR A 44 -9.32 -9.86 -4.48
C THR A 44 -8.94 -8.87 -3.39
N ASP A 45 -8.23 -9.34 -2.37
CA ASP A 45 -7.72 -8.49 -1.30
C ASP A 45 -6.73 -7.43 -1.83
N VAL A 46 -5.88 -7.80 -2.77
CA VAL A 46 -4.92 -6.85 -3.40
C VAL A 46 -5.64 -5.75 -4.17
N CYS A 47 -6.76 -6.06 -4.81
CA CYS A 47 -7.61 -5.08 -5.47
C CYS A 47 -8.16 -4.06 -4.46
N LEU A 48 -8.70 -4.52 -3.35
CA LEU A 48 -9.21 -3.65 -2.28
C LEU A 48 -8.11 -2.79 -1.67
N LYS A 49 -6.98 -3.38 -1.35
CA LYS A 49 -5.82 -2.67 -0.81
C LYS A 49 -5.32 -1.58 -1.76
N ARG A 50 -5.25 -1.87 -3.06
CA ARG A 50 -4.86 -0.86 -4.05
C ARG A 50 -5.86 0.29 -4.13
N LYS A 51 -7.16 0.02 -4.03
CA LYS A 51 -8.19 1.06 -4.01
C LYS A 51 -8.05 1.98 -2.80
N ILE A 52 -7.74 1.44 -1.64
CA ILE A 52 -7.48 2.23 -0.42
C ILE A 52 -6.25 3.13 -0.63
N ARG A 53 -5.16 2.58 -1.17
CA ARG A 53 -3.95 3.35 -1.47
C ARG A 53 -4.21 4.46 -2.47
N ASN A 54 -4.90 4.17 -3.55
CA ASN A 54 -5.27 5.15 -4.57
C ASN A 54 -6.13 6.29 -4.00
N TYR A 55 -7.07 5.95 -3.12
CA TYR A 55 -7.89 6.95 -2.43
C TYR A 55 -7.03 7.89 -1.58
N VAL A 56 -6.11 7.34 -0.79
CA VAL A 56 -5.19 8.14 0.03
C VAL A 56 -4.32 9.05 -0.84
N GLU A 57 -3.75 8.54 -1.94
CA GLU A 57 -2.98 9.35 -2.89
C GLU A 57 -3.80 10.50 -3.48
N THR A 58 -5.05 10.22 -3.86
CA THR A 58 -5.94 11.22 -4.46
C THR A 58 -6.34 12.32 -3.48
N VAL A 59 -6.64 11.95 -2.24
CA VAL A 59 -7.14 12.89 -1.22
C VAL A 59 -6.01 13.63 -0.53
N LYS A 60 -4.89 12.97 -0.27
CA LYS A 60 -3.79 13.52 0.52
C LYS A 60 -2.59 13.98 -0.31
N GLU A 61 -2.50 13.61 -1.57
CA GLU A 61 -1.48 14.07 -2.53
C GLU A 61 -0.04 13.98 -1.98
N ASP A 62 0.34 12.83 -1.40
CA ASP A 62 1.64 12.60 -0.76
C ASP A 62 1.95 13.52 0.43
N ALA A 63 0.95 14.05 1.10
CA ALA A 63 1.15 14.83 2.32
C ALA A 63 1.92 14.04 3.38
N ALA A 64 2.63 14.75 4.24
CA ALA A 64 3.39 14.14 5.34
C ALA A 64 2.48 13.25 6.20
N GLY A 65 2.90 12.02 6.46
CA GLY A 65 2.13 11.02 7.20
C GLY A 65 1.14 10.21 6.35
N TYR A 66 1.01 10.50 5.06
CA TYR A 66 0.08 9.83 4.13
C TYR A 66 0.78 9.32 2.87
N ARG A 67 2.04 8.99 2.96
CA ARG A 67 2.83 8.49 1.84
C ARG A 67 2.60 7.00 1.61
N ILE A 68 2.50 6.62 0.34
CA ILE A 68 2.35 5.23 -0.07
C ILE A 68 3.71 4.69 -0.51
N TYR A 69 4.10 3.55 0.05
CA TYR A 69 5.40 2.93 -0.25
C TYR A 69 5.45 2.35 -1.66
N VAL A 70 4.43 1.60 -2.06
CA VAL A 70 4.34 0.97 -3.39
C VAL A 70 3.44 1.79 -4.29
N LYS A 71 4.04 2.41 -5.32
CA LYS A 71 3.35 3.24 -6.31
C LYS A 71 3.61 2.71 -7.71
N ASP A 72 2.63 2.92 -8.61
CA ASP A 72 2.78 2.60 -10.01
C ASP A 72 3.89 3.43 -10.66
N GLY A 73 4.75 2.78 -11.44
CA GLY A 73 5.84 3.45 -12.15
C GLY A 73 6.98 3.98 -11.28
N VAL A 74 6.97 3.72 -9.97
CA VAL A 74 8.01 4.18 -9.04
C VAL A 74 8.80 2.99 -8.49
N PRO A 75 10.14 2.94 -8.70
CA PRO A 75 10.97 1.91 -8.08
C PRO A 75 10.96 1.99 -6.55
N LEU A 76 10.96 0.85 -5.88
CA LEU A 76 10.99 0.80 -4.40
C LEU A 76 12.20 1.50 -3.81
N ASN A 77 13.36 1.42 -4.46
CA ASN A 77 14.57 2.10 -4.02
C ASN A 77 14.40 3.62 -3.90
N ARG A 78 13.56 4.22 -4.73
CA ARG A 78 13.26 5.65 -4.64
C ARG A 78 12.46 5.96 -3.37
N SER A 79 11.47 5.14 -3.05
CA SER A 79 10.68 5.28 -1.82
C SER A 79 11.56 5.09 -0.59
N ASP A 80 12.47 4.11 -0.61
CA ASP A 80 13.45 3.89 0.45
C ASP A 80 14.35 5.11 0.64
N THR A 81 14.87 5.66 -0.45
CA THR A 81 15.72 6.85 -0.40
C THR A 81 14.99 8.06 0.18
N GLU A 82 13.74 8.27 -0.21
CA GLU A 82 12.90 9.35 0.32
C GLU A 82 12.63 9.17 1.82
N ALA A 83 12.39 7.93 2.27
CA ALA A 83 12.18 7.62 3.67
C ALA A 83 13.45 7.88 4.51
N TYR A 84 14.61 7.47 4.03
CA TYR A 84 15.88 7.76 4.69
C TYR A 84 16.17 9.25 4.76
N LYS A 85 15.90 10.00 3.71
CA LYS A 85 16.02 11.48 3.74
C LYS A 85 15.09 12.11 4.75
N ALA A 86 13.84 11.63 4.86
CA ALA A 86 12.88 12.14 5.83
C ALA A 86 13.33 11.93 7.28
N LEU A 87 14.14 10.89 7.54
CA LEU A 87 14.73 10.61 8.85
C LEU A 87 16.12 11.22 9.03
N ASP A 88 16.58 12.04 8.08
CA ASP A 88 17.89 12.67 8.07
C ASP A 88 19.05 11.64 8.18
N VAL A 89 18.90 10.55 7.40
CA VAL A 89 19.87 9.46 7.33
C VAL A 89 20.44 9.41 5.93
N ASP A 90 21.76 9.48 5.80
CA ASP A 90 22.44 9.28 4.51
C ASP A 90 22.95 7.84 4.34
N GLU A 91 23.31 7.48 3.12
CA GLU A 91 23.80 6.13 2.82
C GLU A 91 25.06 5.75 3.58
N LYS A 92 25.90 6.75 3.96
CA LYS A 92 27.15 6.52 4.66
C LYS A 92 26.91 6.16 6.13
N THR A 93 25.87 6.67 6.72
CA THR A 93 25.57 6.49 8.15
C THR A 93 24.55 5.39 8.42
N ILE A 94 23.92 4.82 7.39
CA ILE A 94 22.89 3.78 7.54
C ILE A 94 23.38 2.60 8.38
N LYS A 95 24.59 2.08 8.08
CA LYS A 95 25.14 0.94 8.80
C LYS A 95 25.44 1.26 10.27
N GLU A 96 25.88 2.47 10.57
CA GLU A 96 26.17 2.91 11.93
C GLU A 96 24.89 3.18 12.71
N LYS A 97 23.90 3.83 12.09
CA LYS A 97 22.60 4.09 12.71
C LYS A 97 21.78 2.82 12.95
N LYS A 98 21.89 1.80 12.11
CA LYS A 98 21.28 0.49 12.36
C LYS A 98 21.83 -0.22 13.59
N LYS A 99 23.10 0.00 13.93
CA LYS A 99 23.69 -0.55 15.15
C LYS A 99 23.20 0.19 16.40
N SER A 100 22.98 1.48 16.31
CA SER A 100 22.53 2.33 17.44
C SER A 100 21.00 2.34 17.61
N ASP A 101 20.25 2.11 16.52
CA ASP A 101 18.79 2.05 16.52
C ASP A 101 18.34 0.81 15.71
N PRO A 102 18.16 -0.34 16.40
CA PRO A 102 17.72 -1.57 15.73
C PRO A 102 16.32 -1.48 15.13
N ASP A 103 15.52 -0.49 15.51
CA ASP A 103 14.20 -0.25 14.96
C ASP A 103 14.19 0.72 13.76
N LEU A 104 15.37 1.11 13.26
CA LEU A 104 15.45 2.07 12.15
C LEU A 104 14.69 1.60 10.90
N ASP A 105 14.85 0.34 10.52
CA ASP A 105 14.15 -0.23 9.36
C ASP A 105 12.63 -0.21 9.53
N ARG A 106 12.15 -0.31 10.76
CA ARG A 106 10.73 -0.22 11.08
C ARG A 106 10.19 1.21 11.01
N LYS A 107 11.03 2.21 11.28
CA LYS A 107 10.67 3.63 11.18
C LYS A 107 10.69 4.14 9.74
N VAL A 108 11.54 3.55 8.90
CA VAL A 108 11.64 3.84 7.48
C VAL A 108 10.45 3.26 6.72
#